data_0239ed6e191e832732814d4d3ad1111c
#
_entry.id   0239ed6e191e832732814d4d3ad1111c
#
_cell.length_a   1.000
_cell.length_b   1.000
_cell.length_c   1.000
_cell.angle_alpha   90.00
_cell.angle_beta   90.00
_cell.angle_gamma   90.00
#
_symmetry.space_group_name_H-M   'P 1'
#
loop_
_entity.id
_entity.type
_entity.pdbx_description
1 polymer ?
#
loop_
_entity_poly.entity_id
_entity_poly.type
_entity_poly.pdbx_seq_one_letter_code
_entity_poly.pdbx_strand_id
1 'polypeptide(L)'
;MSADCIFCKIIAGKIPSPKLYEDEEFICIRDVRPQAKTHLLVIPKEHVQSLETVYPEAGPSRSELVGRLFEVATRVARLTGLLPDGFRIVVNTNHGGGQTVFHLHIHLLGGTLLEEL
;
A
#
# COMPACT_ATOMS: atom_id res chain seq x y z
N MET A 1 -14.42 -9.54 3.40
CA MET A 1 -13.70 -8.46 4.10
C MET A 1 -13.66 -8.77 5.59
N SER A 2 -12.58 -8.40 6.26
CA SER A 2 -12.44 -8.60 7.69
C SER A 2 -13.10 -7.44 8.44
N ALA A 3 -13.97 -7.74 9.39
CA ALA A 3 -14.66 -6.73 10.19
C ALA A 3 -13.70 -5.95 11.10
N ASP A 4 -12.56 -6.56 11.46
CA ASP A 4 -11.57 -5.93 12.35
C ASP A 4 -10.48 -5.17 11.61
N CYS A 5 -10.46 -5.24 10.29
CA CYS A 5 -9.43 -4.60 9.49
C CYS A 5 -9.73 -3.11 9.30
N ILE A 6 -8.81 -2.26 9.76
CA ILE A 6 -8.98 -0.81 9.62
C ILE A 6 -9.03 -0.39 8.14
N PHE A 7 -8.24 -1.05 7.28
CA PHE A 7 -8.24 -0.71 5.85
C PHE A 7 -9.55 -1.15 5.19
N CYS A 8 -10.08 -2.32 5.56
CA CYS A 8 -11.40 -2.73 5.08
C CYS A 8 -12.48 -1.73 5.48
N LYS A 9 -12.39 -1.18 6.69
CA LYS A 9 -13.34 -0.16 7.16
C LYS A 9 -13.23 1.14 6.38
N ILE A 10 -12.01 1.55 6.05
CA ILE A 10 -11.77 2.74 5.24
C ILE A 10 -12.30 2.52 3.82
N ILE A 11 -12.03 1.36 3.23
CA ILE A 11 -12.52 0.99 1.91
C ILE A 11 -14.05 1.01 1.85
N ALA A 12 -14.68 0.52 2.90
CA ALA A 12 -16.14 0.47 3.00
C ALA A 12 -16.77 1.81 3.39
N GLY A 13 -15.96 2.84 3.65
CA GLY A 13 -16.45 4.15 4.04
C GLY A 13 -16.92 4.26 5.48
N LYS A 14 -16.64 3.26 6.31
CA LYS A 14 -17.03 3.26 7.73
C LYS A 14 -16.13 4.13 8.59
N ILE A 15 -14.86 4.27 8.19
CA ILE A 15 -13.90 5.17 8.81
C ILE A 15 -13.49 6.18 7.76
N PRO A 16 -13.67 7.48 8.01
CA PRO A 16 -13.28 8.49 7.03
C PRO A 16 -11.76 8.57 6.90
N SER A 17 -11.30 8.59 5.67
CA SER A 17 -9.91 8.83 5.34
C SER A 17 -9.88 9.39 3.92
N PRO A 18 -9.34 10.59 3.71
CA PRO A 18 -9.30 11.15 2.36
C PRO A 18 -8.52 10.25 1.43
N LYS A 19 -9.13 9.89 0.31
CA LYS A 19 -8.49 9.06 -0.71
C LYS A 19 -7.85 9.97 -1.76
N LEU A 20 -6.53 9.86 -1.89
CA LEU A 20 -5.77 10.60 -2.91
C LEU A 20 -5.94 9.97 -4.28
N TYR A 21 -6.28 8.71 -4.31
CA TYR A 21 -6.51 7.94 -5.52
C TYR A 21 -7.46 6.79 -5.19
N GLU A 22 -8.31 6.48 -6.11
CA GLU A 22 -9.19 5.32 -5.97
C GLU A 22 -9.59 4.80 -7.36
N ASP A 23 -9.57 3.49 -7.52
CA ASP A 23 -10.14 2.83 -8.68
C ASP A 23 -10.95 1.61 -8.20
N GLU A 24 -11.30 0.71 -9.09
CA GLU A 24 -12.12 -0.46 -8.73
C GLU A 24 -11.38 -1.42 -7.80
N GLU A 25 -10.05 -1.45 -7.85
CA GLU A 25 -9.25 -2.44 -7.14
C GLU A 25 -8.40 -1.87 -6.01
N PHE A 26 -8.10 -0.57 -6.03
CA PHE A 26 -7.11 0.03 -5.11
C PHE A 26 -7.57 1.36 -4.57
N ILE A 27 -7.04 1.70 -3.39
CA ILE A 27 -7.11 3.05 -2.84
C ILE A 27 -5.70 3.51 -2.49
N CYS A 28 -5.52 4.83 -2.41
CA CYS A 28 -4.32 5.43 -1.85
C CYS A 28 -4.72 6.48 -0.82
N ILE A 29 -4.12 6.37 0.37
CA ILE A 29 -4.35 7.31 1.47
C ILE A 29 -3.00 7.76 2.04
N ARG A 30 -3.00 8.82 2.86
CA ARG A 30 -1.80 9.24 3.58
C ARG A 30 -1.59 8.38 4.81
N ASP A 31 -0.31 8.08 5.11
CA ASP A 31 0.04 7.46 6.38
C ASP A 31 -0.12 8.51 7.49
N VAL A 32 -0.75 8.13 8.59
CA VAL A 32 -0.99 9.05 9.72
C VAL A 32 0.27 9.31 10.53
N ARG A 33 1.33 8.52 10.32
CA ARG A 33 2.64 8.67 10.97
C ARG A 33 3.72 8.75 9.90
N PRO A 34 3.77 9.85 9.14
CA PRO A 34 4.65 9.92 7.99
C PRO A 34 6.13 9.81 8.38
N GLN A 35 6.87 9.01 7.64
CA GLN A 35 8.31 8.80 7.78
C GLN A 35 9.09 9.55 6.71
N ALA A 36 8.41 10.32 5.88
CA ALA A 36 8.99 11.15 4.84
C ALA A 36 8.05 12.31 4.58
N LYS A 37 8.49 13.31 3.84
CA LYS A 37 7.65 14.45 3.47
C LYS A 37 6.36 13.98 2.79
N THR A 38 6.48 13.00 1.90
CA THR A 38 5.34 12.31 1.31
C THR A 38 5.41 10.85 1.72
N HIS A 39 4.38 10.38 2.42
CA HIS A 39 4.29 8.99 2.85
C HIS A 39 2.86 8.51 2.64
N LEU A 40 2.68 7.73 1.60
CA LEU A 40 1.37 7.26 1.16
C LEU A 40 1.29 5.76 1.31
N LEU A 41 0.05 5.26 1.40
CA LEU A 41 -0.24 3.83 1.42
C LEU A 41 -1.08 3.49 0.21
N VAL A 42 -0.66 2.51 -0.57
CA VAL A 42 -1.45 1.98 -1.69
C VAL A 42 -1.95 0.62 -1.26
N ILE A 43 -3.26 0.43 -1.30
CA ILE A 43 -3.94 -0.66 -0.62
C ILE A 43 -4.94 -1.32 -1.58
N PRO A 44 -4.84 -2.65 -1.80
CA PRO A 44 -5.88 -3.36 -2.55
C PRO A 44 -7.20 -3.33 -1.79
N LYS A 45 -8.31 -3.19 -2.51
CA LYS A 45 -9.63 -3.28 -1.91
C LYS A 45 -9.93 -4.71 -1.43
N GLU A 46 -9.41 -5.70 -2.15
CA GLU A 46 -9.51 -7.09 -1.72
C GLU A 46 -8.65 -7.30 -0.48
N HIS A 47 -9.22 -7.95 0.54
CA HIS A 47 -8.48 -8.24 1.77
C HIS A 47 -7.56 -9.44 1.55
N VAL A 48 -6.27 -9.18 1.42
CA VAL A 48 -5.20 -10.17 1.37
C VAL A 48 -4.25 -9.81 2.52
N GLN A 49 -3.89 -10.76 3.36
CA GLN A 49 -3.16 -10.45 4.58
C GLN A 49 -1.75 -9.90 4.34
N SER A 50 -0.98 -10.57 3.47
CA SER A 50 0.44 -10.22 3.25
C SER A 50 0.96 -10.82 1.95
N LEU A 51 2.22 -10.54 1.64
CA LEU A 51 2.89 -11.19 0.50
C LEU A 51 2.91 -12.72 0.63
N GLU A 52 3.02 -13.23 1.85
CA GLU A 52 2.99 -14.67 2.06
C GLU A 52 1.68 -15.29 1.56
N THR A 53 0.57 -14.58 1.75
CA THR A 53 -0.74 -15.01 1.26
C THR A 53 -0.83 -14.94 -0.26
N VAL A 54 -0.20 -13.91 -0.86
CA VAL A 54 -0.15 -13.76 -2.33
C VAL A 54 0.64 -14.88 -2.97
N TYR A 55 1.72 -15.32 -2.32
CA TYR A 55 2.64 -16.36 -2.82
C TYR A 55 2.66 -17.54 -1.87
N PRO A 56 1.59 -18.36 -1.84
CA PRO A 56 1.52 -19.50 -0.91
C PRO A 56 2.52 -20.60 -1.30
N GLU A 57 2.92 -21.43 -0.32
CA GLU A 57 3.78 -22.57 -0.59
C GLU A 57 3.15 -23.55 -1.58
N ALA A 58 1.83 -23.70 -1.53
CA ALA A 58 1.09 -24.59 -2.42
C ALA A 58 -0.10 -23.84 -2.98
N GLY A 59 -0.43 -24.15 -4.22
CA GLY A 59 -1.52 -23.50 -4.92
C GLY A 59 -1.06 -22.31 -5.74
N PRO A 60 -1.99 -21.67 -6.46
CA PRO A 60 -1.64 -20.58 -7.38
C PRO A 60 -1.28 -19.30 -6.64
N SER A 61 -0.30 -18.58 -7.18
CA SER A 61 0.06 -17.25 -6.70
C SER A 61 -0.85 -16.20 -7.33
N ARG A 62 -0.84 -15.00 -6.74
CA ARG A 62 -1.57 -13.85 -7.24
C ARG A 62 -0.59 -12.75 -7.68
N SER A 63 0.39 -13.13 -8.51
CA SER A 63 1.40 -12.20 -9.00
C SER A 63 0.81 -11.00 -9.74
N GLU A 64 -0.32 -11.19 -10.42
CA GLU A 64 -0.99 -10.11 -11.15
C GLU A 64 -1.47 -9.01 -10.21
N LEU A 65 -1.87 -9.35 -8.99
CA LEU A 65 -2.29 -8.36 -7.99
C LEU A 65 -1.12 -7.47 -7.62
N VAL A 66 0.04 -8.06 -7.35
CA VAL A 66 1.26 -7.32 -6.99
C VAL A 66 1.71 -6.45 -8.16
N GLY A 67 1.65 -6.95 -9.38
CA GLY A 67 1.99 -6.17 -10.56
C GLY A 67 1.13 -4.93 -10.69
N ARG A 68 -0.19 -5.07 -10.52
CA ARG A 68 -1.11 -3.93 -10.57
C ARG A 68 -0.89 -2.96 -9.41
N LEU A 69 -0.56 -3.49 -8.23
CA LEU A 69 -0.26 -2.66 -7.07
C LEU A 69 0.92 -1.72 -7.33
N PHE A 70 1.99 -2.24 -7.94
CA PHE A 70 3.16 -1.44 -8.30
C PHE A 70 2.86 -0.45 -9.42
N GLU A 71 2.03 -0.84 -10.37
CA GLU A 71 1.57 0.05 -11.43
C GLU A 71 0.82 1.26 -10.86
N VAL A 72 -0.11 1.00 -9.94
CA VAL A 72 -0.87 2.07 -9.28
C VAL A 72 0.05 2.95 -8.45
N ALA A 73 1.01 2.36 -7.71
CA ALA A 73 1.98 3.13 -6.95
C ALA A 73 2.77 4.10 -7.84
N THR A 74 3.20 3.63 -9.01
CA THR A 74 3.95 4.47 -9.95
C THR A 74 3.07 5.58 -10.51
N ARG A 75 1.81 5.27 -10.81
CA ARG A 75 0.83 6.27 -11.26
C ARG A 75 0.61 7.35 -10.20
N VAL A 76 0.43 6.93 -8.95
CA VAL A 76 0.25 7.85 -7.83
C VAL A 76 1.50 8.70 -7.62
N ALA A 77 2.68 8.10 -7.78
CA ALA A 77 3.94 8.85 -7.68
C ALA A 77 4.01 9.99 -8.70
N ARG A 78 3.52 9.77 -9.93
CA ARG A 78 3.43 10.83 -10.94
C ARG A 78 2.40 11.89 -10.55
N LEU A 79 1.22 11.45 -10.10
CA LEU A 79 0.13 12.36 -9.75
C LEU A 79 0.49 13.26 -8.57
N THR A 80 1.31 12.77 -7.65
CA THR A 80 1.69 13.51 -6.43
C THR A 80 3.04 14.21 -6.56
N GLY A 81 3.66 14.17 -7.74
CA GLY A 81 4.90 14.92 -8.01
C GLY A 81 6.16 14.26 -7.46
N LEU A 82 6.13 12.99 -7.13
CA LEU A 82 7.32 12.27 -6.67
C LEU A 82 8.29 11.96 -7.80
N LEU A 83 7.80 11.89 -9.02
CA LEU A 83 8.63 11.74 -10.20
C LEU A 83 8.78 13.10 -10.88
N PRO A 84 9.92 13.41 -11.49
CA PRO A 84 11.04 12.49 -11.80
C PRO A 84 12.05 12.27 -10.67
N ASP A 85 12.00 12.99 -9.55
CA ASP A 85 13.00 12.88 -8.49
C ASP A 85 13.15 11.47 -7.95
N GLY A 86 12.03 10.82 -7.65
CA GLY A 86 12.06 9.43 -7.24
C GLY A 86 11.25 9.14 -5.99
N PHE A 87 11.13 7.85 -5.70
CA PHE A 87 10.38 7.38 -4.55
C PHE A 87 10.91 6.02 -4.11
N ARG A 88 10.53 5.64 -2.91
CA ARG A 88 10.85 4.32 -2.34
C ARG A 88 9.55 3.59 -2.05
N ILE A 89 9.52 2.31 -2.39
CA ILE A 89 8.43 1.42 -2.01
C ILE A 89 8.93 0.50 -0.91
N VAL A 90 8.12 0.36 0.15
CA VAL A 90 8.40 -0.58 1.24
C VAL A 90 7.20 -1.49 1.41
N VAL A 91 7.45 -2.79 1.48
CA VAL A 91 6.44 -3.79 1.79
C VAL A 91 6.88 -4.53 3.03
N ASN A 92 6.13 -4.40 4.11
CA ASN A 92 6.39 -5.16 5.34
C ASN A 92 5.59 -6.45 5.29
N THR A 93 6.25 -7.56 5.59
CA THR A 93 5.61 -8.88 5.54
C THR A 93 5.71 -9.55 6.90
N ASN A 94 4.56 -9.78 7.51
CA ASN A 94 4.40 -10.41 8.80
C ASN A 94 5.07 -9.65 9.94
N HIS A 95 4.93 -10.12 11.16
CA HIS A 95 5.40 -9.44 12.36
C HIS A 95 6.90 -9.15 12.31
N GLY A 96 7.71 -10.12 11.90
CA GLY A 96 9.16 -9.96 11.82
C GLY A 96 9.61 -8.92 10.82
N GLY A 97 8.79 -8.60 9.84
CA GLY A 97 9.05 -7.56 8.85
C GLY A 97 8.47 -6.20 9.23
N GLY A 98 7.86 -6.09 10.42
CA GLY A 98 7.28 -4.85 10.88
C GLY A 98 5.86 -4.59 10.39
N GLN A 99 5.17 -5.61 9.89
CA GLN A 99 3.78 -5.45 9.47
C GLN A 99 2.88 -5.33 10.70
N THR A 100 2.12 -4.25 10.79
CA THR A 100 1.21 -4.01 11.91
C THR A 100 -0.26 -4.09 11.52
N VAL A 101 -0.60 -3.82 10.27
CA VAL A 101 -1.94 -4.00 9.74
C VAL A 101 -1.90 -5.17 8.76
N PHE A 102 -2.66 -6.23 9.06
CA PHE A 102 -2.65 -7.46 8.28
C PHE A 102 -3.65 -7.41 7.13
N HIS A 103 -3.43 -6.43 6.29
CA HIS A 103 -4.05 -6.21 5.01
C HIS A 103 -2.95 -5.66 4.10
N LEU A 104 -2.62 -6.39 3.07
CA LEU A 104 -1.49 -6.05 2.18
C LEU A 104 -1.55 -4.59 1.76
N HIS A 105 -0.43 -3.92 1.90
CA HIS A 105 -0.29 -2.53 1.44
C HIS A 105 1.18 -2.25 1.18
N ILE A 106 1.44 -1.25 0.36
CA ILE A 106 2.80 -0.78 0.16
C ILE A 106 2.90 0.66 0.64
N HIS A 107 4.05 0.97 1.25
CA HIS A 107 4.41 2.33 1.59
C HIS A 107 5.07 2.98 0.38
N LEU A 108 4.67 4.19 0.09
CA LEU A 108 5.25 5.00 -0.98
C LEU A 108 5.84 6.25 -0.32
N LEU A 109 7.17 6.34 -0.31
CA LEU A 109 7.88 7.40 0.40
C LEU A 109 8.68 8.25 -0.59
N GLY A 110 8.68 9.56 -0.36
CA GLY A 110 9.43 10.48 -1.20
C GLY A 110 9.21 11.92 -0.80
N GLY A 111 9.43 12.82 -1.74
CA GLY A 111 9.27 14.25 -1.52
C GLY A 111 10.47 14.92 -0.87
N THR A 112 11.46 14.13 -0.48
CA THR A 112 12.75 14.59 0.04
C THR A 112 13.76 13.49 -0.24
N LEU A 113 15.05 13.82 -0.14
CA LEU A 113 16.09 12.81 -0.30
C LEU A 113 16.02 11.84 0.88
N LEU A 114 15.83 10.57 0.58
CA LEU A 114 15.76 9.52 1.59
C LEU A 114 17.15 8.99 1.89
N GLU A 115 17.37 8.55 3.14
CA GLU A 115 18.62 7.95 3.51
C GLU A 115 18.85 6.64 2.78
N GLU A 116 20.11 6.35 2.48
CA GLU A 116 20.50 5.08 1.88
C GLU A 116 20.20 3.94 2.86
N LEU A 117 19.73 2.82 2.32
CA LEU A 117 19.48 1.62 3.12
C LEU A 117 20.75 0.87 3.45
#